data_1e337358e9d5213afbcabbe396a154c3
#
_entry.id   1e337358e9d5213afbcabbe396a154c3
#
_cell.length_a   1.000
_cell.length_b   1.000
_cell.length_c   1.000
_cell.angle_alpha   90.00
_cell.angle_beta   90.00
_cell.angle_gamma   90.00
#
_symmetry.space_group_name_H-M   'P 1'
#
loop_
_entity.id
_entity.type
_entity.pdbx_description
1 polymer ?
#
loop_
_entity_poly.entity_id
_entity_poly.type
_entity_poly.pdbx_seq_one_letter_code
_entity_poly.pdbx_strand_id
1 'polypeptide(L)'
;MAVLEELGIDEKHNRKTLNQLTMAEKGKIYQYLVENISKVVPGKYIKYIPRLIIGDSYAFMKEDSDSFLRDASEFSTAMNACGRNHEEKIAMEVLKGDRFVALDELEEVSLNHRRNLAQAISSVAEGDETNIIEMENLQYFDEHRRRAGSEGQ
;
A
#
# COMPACT_ATOMS: atom_id res chain seq x y z
N MET A 1 -7.77 -7.53 8.13
CA MET A 1 -9.05 -7.21 8.84
C MET A 1 -9.30 -8.15 9.99
N ALA A 2 -9.10 -9.44 9.83
CA ALA A 2 -9.27 -10.44 10.90
C ALA A 2 -8.39 -10.22 12.15
N VAL A 3 -7.18 -9.69 11.99
CA VAL A 3 -6.18 -9.58 13.07
C VAL A 3 -6.63 -8.67 14.23
N LEU A 4 -7.22 -7.52 13.95
CA LEU A 4 -7.66 -6.59 15.01
C LEU A 4 -8.86 -7.14 15.77
N GLU A 5 -9.75 -7.84 15.07
CA GLU A 5 -10.89 -8.55 15.68
C GLU A 5 -10.39 -9.73 16.53
N GLU A 6 -9.42 -10.51 16.04
CA GLU A 6 -8.81 -11.64 16.76
C GLU A 6 -8.12 -11.19 18.06
N LEU A 7 -7.48 -10.01 18.02
CA LEU A 7 -6.83 -9.42 19.19
C LEU A 7 -7.77 -8.68 20.14
N GLY A 8 -9.08 -8.64 19.83
CA GLY A 8 -10.09 -7.94 20.61
C GLY A 8 -9.87 -6.42 20.68
N ILE A 9 -9.25 -5.84 19.65
CA ILE A 9 -8.95 -4.42 19.57
C ILE A 9 -10.03 -3.66 18.81
N ASP A 10 -10.69 -4.32 17.85
CA ASP A 10 -11.69 -3.72 16.98
C ASP A 10 -13.06 -4.37 17.21
N GLU A 11 -14.09 -3.56 17.34
CA GLU A 11 -15.48 -4.02 17.32
C GLU A 11 -16.03 -3.90 15.90
N LYS A 12 -16.90 -4.82 15.48
CA LYS A 12 -17.42 -4.95 14.11
C LYS A 12 -17.91 -3.64 13.45
N HIS A 13 -18.15 -2.58 14.23
CA HIS A 13 -18.70 -1.31 13.75
C HIS A 13 -17.83 -0.08 14.08
N ASN A 14 -16.71 -0.24 14.79
CA ASN A 14 -15.85 0.88 15.17
C ASN A 14 -14.37 0.55 14.86
N ARG A 15 -13.99 0.81 13.61
CA ARG A 15 -12.61 0.56 13.13
C ARG A 15 -11.69 1.65 13.58
N LYS A 16 -10.76 1.31 14.46
CA LYS A 16 -9.70 2.23 14.89
C LYS A 16 -8.57 2.28 13.86
N THR A 17 -8.07 3.47 13.60
CA THR A 17 -6.81 3.65 12.89
C THR A 17 -5.63 3.44 13.84
N LEU A 18 -4.43 3.17 13.31
CA LEU A 18 -3.21 2.99 14.12
C LEU A 18 -2.95 4.16 15.08
N ASN A 19 -3.32 5.39 14.71
CA ASN A 19 -3.15 6.57 15.54
C ASN A 19 -4.12 6.61 16.73
N GLN A 20 -5.27 5.97 16.61
CA GLN A 20 -6.30 5.89 17.67
C GLN A 20 -6.04 4.75 18.67
N LEU A 21 -5.06 3.88 18.38
CA LEU A 21 -4.71 2.77 19.27
C LEU A 21 -3.88 3.25 20.45
N THR A 22 -4.21 2.72 21.62
CA THR A 22 -3.40 2.87 22.83
C THR A 22 -2.06 2.15 22.70
N MET A 23 -1.08 2.50 23.54
CA MET A 23 0.21 1.81 23.57
C MET A 23 0.07 0.31 23.90
N ALA A 24 -0.90 -0.06 24.74
CA ALA A 24 -1.17 -1.46 25.07
C ALA A 24 -1.72 -2.23 23.85
N GLU A 25 -2.62 -1.63 23.08
CA GLU A 25 -3.16 -2.23 21.85
C GLU A 25 -2.08 -2.36 20.78
N LYS A 26 -1.24 -1.33 20.59
CA LYS A 26 -0.06 -1.39 19.71
C LYS A 26 0.91 -2.51 20.12
N GLY A 27 1.13 -2.69 21.42
CA GLY A 27 1.93 -3.78 21.96
C GLY A 27 1.39 -5.17 21.62
N LYS A 28 0.07 -5.38 21.70
CA LYS A 28 -0.57 -6.64 21.30
C LYS A 28 -0.37 -6.93 19.80
N ILE A 29 -0.58 -5.92 18.95
CA ILE A 29 -0.36 -6.06 17.49
C ILE A 29 1.11 -6.41 17.22
N TYR A 30 2.04 -5.72 17.87
CA TYR A 30 3.46 -5.98 17.72
C TYR A 30 3.82 -7.43 18.08
N GLN A 31 3.36 -7.93 19.24
CA GLN A 31 3.60 -9.31 19.65
C GLN A 31 3.02 -10.31 18.65
N TYR A 32 1.78 -10.11 18.23
CA TYR A 32 1.14 -10.94 17.20
C TYR A 32 1.96 -11.00 15.90
N LEU A 33 2.42 -9.84 15.41
CA LEU A 33 3.23 -9.76 14.20
C LEU A 33 4.58 -10.47 14.38
N VAL A 34 5.28 -10.25 15.50
CA VAL A 34 6.55 -10.93 15.78
C VAL A 34 6.36 -12.45 15.79
N GLU A 35 5.35 -12.95 16.49
CA GLU A 35 5.08 -14.38 16.59
C GLU A 35 4.78 -15.01 15.21
N ASN A 36 3.94 -14.36 14.41
CA ASN A 36 3.56 -14.92 13.11
C ASN A 36 4.68 -14.82 12.06
N ILE A 37 5.40 -13.69 12.02
CA ILE A 37 6.55 -13.53 11.11
C ILE A 37 7.67 -14.51 11.48
N SER A 38 7.90 -14.74 12.78
CA SER A 38 8.93 -15.67 13.24
C SER A 38 8.70 -17.12 12.83
N LYS A 39 7.44 -17.51 12.53
CA LYS A 39 7.10 -18.87 12.04
C LYS A 39 7.53 -19.09 10.59
N VAL A 40 7.58 -18.04 9.78
CA VAL A 40 7.87 -18.14 8.33
C VAL A 40 9.27 -17.68 7.95
N VAL A 41 9.90 -16.86 8.79
CA VAL A 41 11.24 -16.32 8.55
C VAL A 41 12.31 -17.27 9.06
N PRO A 42 13.34 -17.60 8.26
CA PRO A 42 14.47 -18.42 8.72
C PRO A 42 15.13 -17.83 9.98
N GLY A 43 15.49 -18.70 10.95
CA GLY A 43 15.96 -18.32 12.29
C GLY A 43 17.07 -17.26 12.34
N LYS A 44 17.97 -17.27 11.33
CA LYS A 44 19.05 -16.26 11.23
C LYS A 44 18.55 -14.82 11.04
N TYR A 45 17.31 -14.62 10.58
CA TYR A 45 16.72 -13.30 10.32
C TYR A 45 15.77 -12.83 11.42
N ILE A 46 15.38 -13.68 12.38
CA ILE A 46 14.44 -13.35 13.47
C ILE A 46 14.87 -12.07 14.22
N LYS A 47 16.16 -11.87 14.45
CA LYS A 47 16.70 -10.67 15.13
C LYS A 47 16.40 -9.34 14.42
N TYR A 48 16.02 -9.37 13.14
CA TYR A 48 15.71 -8.18 12.35
C TYR A 48 14.22 -7.86 12.33
N ILE A 49 13.35 -8.80 12.76
CA ILE A 49 11.89 -8.62 12.74
C ILE A 49 11.45 -7.34 13.45
N PRO A 50 11.97 -6.98 14.65
CA PRO A 50 11.59 -5.73 15.30
C PRO A 50 11.78 -4.48 14.44
N ARG A 51 12.87 -4.41 13.67
CA ARG A 51 13.17 -3.29 12.78
C ARG A 51 12.32 -3.26 11.51
N LEU A 52 11.73 -4.40 11.14
CA LEU A 52 10.80 -4.48 9.99
C LEU A 52 9.38 -4.04 10.37
N ILE A 53 9.02 -4.23 11.65
CA ILE A 53 7.68 -3.88 12.17
C ILE A 53 7.64 -2.44 12.66
N ILE A 54 8.70 -1.99 13.35
CA ILE A 54 8.80 -0.64 13.93
C ILE A 54 9.81 0.15 13.10
N GLY A 55 9.33 1.19 12.44
CA GLY A 55 10.13 2.15 11.70
C GLY A 55 9.82 3.58 12.13
N ASP A 56 10.69 4.50 11.74
CA ASP A 56 10.45 5.91 11.89
C ASP A 56 9.38 6.35 10.87
N SER A 57 8.46 7.21 11.29
CA SER A 57 7.51 7.88 10.43
C SER A 57 7.78 9.38 10.43
N TYR A 58 7.62 10.01 9.28
CA TYR A 58 7.85 11.44 9.10
C TYR A 58 6.54 12.11 8.71
N ALA A 59 6.26 13.26 9.33
CA ALA A 59 5.04 14.01 9.08
C ALA A 59 5.35 15.45 8.68
N PHE A 60 4.65 15.95 7.65
CA PHE A 60 4.67 17.36 7.27
C PHE A 60 3.72 18.15 8.18
N MET A 61 4.28 18.82 9.19
CA MET A 61 3.51 19.49 10.24
C MET A 61 2.70 20.68 9.76
N LYS A 62 2.94 21.17 8.55
CA LYS A 62 2.18 22.26 7.92
C LYS A 62 0.94 21.78 7.16
N GLU A 63 0.85 20.49 6.89
CA GLU A 63 -0.34 19.88 6.29
C GLU A 63 -1.41 19.65 7.36
N ASP A 64 -2.67 19.71 6.96
CA ASP A 64 -3.80 19.46 7.84
C ASP A 64 -3.73 18.08 8.47
N SER A 65 -4.23 17.96 9.70
CA SER A 65 -4.19 16.72 10.47
C SER A 65 -4.86 15.53 9.76
N ASP A 66 -5.87 15.83 8.97
CA ASP A 66 -6.71 14.84 8.29
C ASP A 66 -6.30 14.61 6.83
N SER A 67 -5.33 15.40 6.34
CA SER A 67 -4.80 15.23 4.99
C SER A 67 -3.84 14.01 4.92
N PHE A 68 -4.02 13.18 3.90
CA PHE A 68 -3.10 12.08 3.61
C PHE A 68 -1.68 12.58 3.24
N LEU A 69 -1.56 13.82 2.76
CA LEU A 69 -0.26 14.44 2.47
C LEU A 69 0.57 14.71 3.73
N ARG A 70 -0.05 14.64 4.92
CA ARG A 70 0.68 14.80 6.18
C ARG A 70 1.70 13.70 6.42
N ASP A 71 1.40 12.48 6.05
CA ASP A 71 2.35 11.38 6.11
C ASP A 71 3.32 11.44 4.92
N ALA A 72 4.61 11.51 5.19
CA ALA A 72 5.62 11.65 4.14
C ALA A 72 5.69 10.43 3.19
N SER A 73 5.34 9.25 3.67
CA SER A 73 5.27 8.03 2.86
C SER A 73 4.07 8.07 1.91
N GLU A 74 2.90 8.48 2.41
CA GLU A 74 1.70 8.65 1.59
C GLU A 74 1.90 9.75 0.56
N PHE A 75 2.49 10.89 0.96
CA PHE A 75 2.87 11.97 0.05
C PHE A 75 3.77 11.46 -1.09
N SER A 76 4.84 10.76 -0.74
CA SER A 76 5.77 10.20 -1.73
C SER A 76 5.08 9.21 -2.67
N THR A 77 4.20 8.37 -2.14
CA THR A 77 3.41 7.40 -2.93
C THR A 77 2.48 8.09 -3.91
N ALA A 78 1.80 9.16 -3.50
CA ALA A 78 0.92 9.94 -4.35
C ALA A 78 1.69 10.65 -5.48
N MET A 79 2.82 11.29 -5.18
CA MET A 79 3.68 11.91 -6.20
C MET A 79 4.18 10.88 -7.22
N ASN A 80 4.58 9.70 -6.75
CA ASN A 80 5.02 8.61 -7.61
C ASN A 80 3.88 8.05 -8.48
N ALA A 81 2.65 8.01 -7.97
CA ALA A 81 1.48 7.62 -8.76
C ALA A 81 1.25 8.58 -9.92
N CYS A 82 1.37 9.90 -9.72
CA CYS A 82 1.28 10.88 -10.79
C CYS A 82 2.34 10.65 -11.87
N GLY A 83 3.61 10.46 -11.49
CA GLY A 83 4.67 10.22 -12.46
C GLY A 83 4.45 8.93 -13.27
N ARG A 84 3.89 7.88 -12.66
CA ARG A 84 3.59 6.62 -13.36
C ARG A 84 2.37 6.67 -14.29
N ASN A 85 1.47 7.61 -14.06
CA ASN A 85 0.25 7.76 -14.83
C ASN A 85 0.30 8.95 -15.82
N HIS A 86 1.47 9.60 -15.99
CA HIS A 86 1.68 10.78 -16.83
C HIS A 86 0.86 12.00 -16.43
N GLU A 87 0.63 12.16 -15.11
CA GLU A 87 -0.12 13.25 -14.50
C GLU A 87 0.78 14.18 -13.66
N GLU A 88 1.99 14.43 -14.16
CA GLU A 88 3.01 15.24 -13.46
C GLU A 88 2.55 16.67 -13.19
N LYS A 89 1.62 17.19 -14.00
CA LYS A 89 1.05 18.53 -13.81
C LYS A 89 0.29 18.63 -12.49
N ILE A 90 -0.50 17.61 -12.15
CA ILE A 90 -1.25 17.55 -10.88
C ILE A 90 -0.27 17.59 -9.71
N ALA A 91 0.76 16.75 -9.74
CA ALA A 91 1.81 16.73 -8.73
C ALA A 91 2.47 18.09 -8.55
N MET A 92 2.77 18.78 -9.66
CA MET A 92 3.39 20.11 -9.63
C MET A 92 2.48 21.20 -9.01
N GLU A 93 1.17 21.18 -9.30
CA GLU A 93 0.24 22.13 -8.69
C GLU A 93 0.10 21.90 -7.18
N VAL A 94 0.04 20.63 -6.75
CA VAL A 94 0.05 20.30 -5.31
C VAL A 94 1.35 20.78 -4.64
N LEU A 95 2.50 20.60 -5.28
CA LEU A 95 3.79 21.11 -4.77
C LEU A 95 3.87 22.63 -4.70
N LYS A 96 3.15 23.35 -5.59
CA LYS A 96 3.02 24.81 -5.54
C LYS A 96 2.06 25.28 -4.44
N GLY A 97 1.30 24.38 -3.83
CA GLY A 97 0.43 24.67 -2.70
C GLY A 97 -1.07 24.60 -3.00
N ASP A 98 -1.48 24.13 -4.17
CA ASP A 98 -2.91 23.86 -4.41
C ASP A 98 -3.35 22.70 -3.50
N ARG A 99 -4.31 22.99 -2.62
CA ARG A 99 -4.91 22.05 -1.66
C ARG A 99 -6.40 21.88 -1.90
N PHE A 100 -6.85 22.21 -3.11
CA PHE A 100 -8.25 22.13 -3.52
C PHE A 100 -8.36 21.23 -4.75
N VAL A 101 -8.38 21.79 -5.94
CA VAL A 101 -8.61 21.04 -7.19
C VAL A 101 -7.50 20.02 -7.44
N ALA A 102 -6.24 20.45 -7.39
CA ALA A 102 -5.13 19.54 -7.64
C ALA A 102 -4.98 18.46 -6.55
N LEU A 103 -5.41 18.74 -5.32
CA LEU A 103 -5.41 17.73 -4.25
C LEU A 103 -6.46 16.66 -4.49
N ASP A 104 -7.68 17.03 -4.89
CA ASP A 104 -8.74 16.08 -5.21
C ASP A 104 -8.36 15.20 -6.41
N GLU A 105 -7.78 15.79 -7.45
CA GLU A 105 -7.26 15.07 -8.62
C GLU A 105 -6.12 14.11 -8.23
N LEU A 106 -5.21 14.53 -7.36
CA LEU A 106 -4.12 13.69 -6.84
C LEU A 106 -4.66 12.48 -6.09
N GLU A 107 -5.69 12.66 -5.27
CA GLU A 107 -6.32 11.57 -4.53
C GLU A 107 -6.94 10.56 -5.49
N GLU A 108 -7.64 11.03 -6.53
CA GLU A 108 -8.23 10.15 -7.57
C GLU A 108 -7.15 9.35 -8.30
N VAL A 109 -6.06 9.99 -8.75
CA VAL A 109 -4.93 9.31 -9.40
C VAL A 109 -4.32 8.25 -8.47
N SER A 110 -4.13 8.58 -7.20
CA SER A 110 -3.59 7.66 -6.20
C SER A 110 -4.49 6.45 -5.97
N LEU A 111 -5.80 6.66 -5.86
CA LEU A 111 -6.78 5.58 -5.68
C LEU A 111 -6.82 4.66 -6.90
N ASN A 112 -6.84 5.23 -8.10
CA ASN A 112 -6.84 4.48 -9.35
C ASN A 112 -5.55 3.67 -9.51
N HIS A 113 -4.40 4.26 -9.20
CA HIS A 113 -3.11 3.56 -9.20
C HIS A 113 -3.10 2.36 -8.25
N ARG A 114 -3.59 2.53 -7.02
CA ARG A 114 -3.70 1.43 -6.04
C ARG A 114 -4.64 0.32 -6.50
N ARG A 115 -5.77 0.67 -7.13
CA ARG A 115 -6.71 -0.32 -7.69
C ARG A 115 -6.07 -1.13 -8.81
N ASN A 116 -5.42 -0.44 -9.75
CA ASN A 116 -4.74 -1.08 -10.88
C ASN A 116 -3.64 -2.03 -10.40
N LEU A 117 -2.85 -1.59 -9.40
CA LEU A 117 -1.81 -2.43 -8.80
C LEU A 117 -2.40 -3.67 -8.10
N ALA A 118 -3.46 -3.49 -7.33
CA ALA A 118 -4.14 -4.61 -6.66
C ALA A 118 -4.71 -5.61 -7.68
N GLN A 119 -5.32 -5.14 -8.76
CA GLN A 119 -5.81 -6.00 -9.83
C GLN A 119 -4.69 -6.76 -10.53
N ALA A 120 -3.57 -6.10 -10.82
CA ALA A 120 -2.41 -6.75 -11.41
C ALA A 120 -1.83 -7.84 -10.50
N ILE A 121 -1.72 -7.56 -9.20
CA ILE A 121 -1.25 -8.54 -8.21
C ILE A 121 -2.21 -9.73 -8.12
N SER A 122 -3.54 -9.49 -8.06
CA SER A 122 -4.53 -10.57 -8.02
C SER A 122 -4.46 -11.44 -9.27
N SER A 123 -4.32 -10.84 -10.46
CA SER A 123 -4.19 -11.58 -11.71
C SER A 123 -2.98 -12.50 -11.75
N VAL A 124 -1.85 -12.06 -11.17
CA VAL A 124 -0.65 -12.89 -11.05
C VAL A 124 -0.84 -13.99 -9.99
N ALA A 125 -1.44 -13.64 -8.84
CA ALA A 125 -1.64 -14.58 -7.74
C ALA A 125 -2.69 -15.67 -8.04
N GLU A 126 -3.70 -15.34 -8.82
CA GLU A 126 -4.75 -16.28 -9.24
C GLU A 126 -4.30 -17.20 -10.39
N GLY A 127 -3.08 -17.01 -10.89
CA GLY A 127 -2.49 -17.87 -11.90
C GLY A 127 -3.22 -17.79 -13.24
N ASP A 128 -3.52 -16.59 -13.71
CA ASP A 128 -4.01 -16.40 -15.08
C ASP A 128 -2.90 -16.83 -16.05
N GLU A 129 -2.93 -18.13 -16.39
CA GLU A 129 -1.90 -18.84 -17.19
C GLU A 129 -1.62 -18.17 -18.54
N THR A 130 -2.52 -17.28 -18.97
CA THR A 130 -2.38 -16.57 -20.25
C THR A 130 -1.32 -15.48 -20.24
N ASN A 131 -0.95 -14.98 -19.07
CA ASN A 131 -0.04 -13.85 -18.91
C ASN A 131 1.27 -14.18 -18.19
N ILE A 132 1.38 -15.37 -17.60
CA ILE A 132 2.59 -15.82 -16.91
C ILE A 132 3.39 -16.72 -17.87
N ILE A 133 4.62 -16.37 -18.08
CA ILE A 133 5.56 -17.16 -18.88
C ILE A 133 6.58 -17.77 -17.93
N GLU A 134 6.56 -19.08 -17.82
CA GLU A 134 7.50 -19.85 -17.01
C GLU A 134 8.61 -20.41 -17.87
N MET A 135 9.84 -20.23 -17.42
CA MET A 135 11.05 -20.83 -17.94
C MET A 135 11.75 -21.58 -16.79
N GLU A 136 12.72 -22.44 -17.10
CA GLU A 136 13.41 -23.27 -16.12
C GLU A 136 13.90 -22.53 -14.86
N ASN A 137 14.37 -21.27 -15.02
CA ASN A 137 14.90 -20.45 -13.92
C ASN A 137 14.33 -19.01 -13.90
N LEU A 138 13.29 -18.73 -14.68
CA LEU A 138 12.69 -17.42 -14.80
C LEU A 138 11.19 -17.52 -14.98
N GLN A 139 10.46 -16.71 -14.22
CA GLN A 139 9.03 -16.47 -14.41
C GLN A 139 8.84 -14.99 -14.65
N TYR A 140 8.10 -14.60 -15.67
CA TYR A 140 7.76 -13.22 -15.92
C TYR A 140 6.32 -13.04 -16.37
N PHE A 141 5.79 -11.85 -16.15
CA PHE A 141 4.43 -11.45 -16.46
C PHE A 141 4.43 -10.47 -17.64
N ASP A 142 3.59 -10.73 -18.66
CA ASP A 142 3.44 -9.85 -19.82
C ASP A 142 2.06 -9.16 -19.81
N GLU A 143 2.04 -7.93 -19.32
CA GLU A 143 0.81 -7.12 -19.22
C GLU A 143 0.22 -6.78 -20.61
N HIS A 144 1.04 -6.71 -21.64
CA HIS A 144 0.57 -6.32 -23.00
C HIS A 144 -0.24 -7.41 -23.69
N ARG A 145 -0.10 -8.67 -23.30
CA ARG A 145 -0.86 -9.79 -23.85
C ARG A 145 -2.37 -9.70 -23.59
N ARG A 146 -2.77 -8.99 -22.51
CA ARG A 146 -4.20 -8.78 -22.18
C ARG A 146 -4.96 -7.92 -23.20
N ARG A 147 -4.29 -7.00 -23.89
CA ARG A 147 -4.92 -6.08 -24.84
C ARG A 147 -5.21 -6.70 -26.20
N ALA A 148 -4.52 -7.74 -26.59
CA ALA A 148 -4.70 -8.39 -27.88
C ALA A 148 -5.91 -9.33 -27.97
N GLY A 149 -6.51 -9.73 -26.84
CA GLY A 149 -7.64 -10.66 -26.80
C GLY A 149 -9.03 -10.02 -26.71
N SER A 150 -9.13 -8.71 -26.48
CA SER A 150 -10.41 -8.01 -26.28
C SER A 150 -10.86 -7.17 -27.48
N GLU A 151 -10.11 -7.11 -28.57
CA GLU A 151 -10.49 -6.37 -29.80
C GLU A 151 -10.99 -7.25 -30.95
N GLY A 152 -11.36 -8.49 -30.66
CA GLY A 152 -11.83 -9.43 -31.67
C GLY A 152 -13.10 -10.19 -31.30
N GLN A 153 -14.23 -9.47 -31.06
CA GLN A 153 -15.60 -10.00 -31.29
C GLN A 153 -16.54 -8.85 -31.55
#